data_9e7af200588f9b3a48c18806fe0bee48
#
_entry.id   9e7af200588f9b3a48c18806fe0bee48
#
_cell.length_a   1.000
_cell.length_b   1.000
_cell.length_c   1.000
_cell.angle_alpha   90.00
_cell.angle_beta   90.00
_cell.angle_gamma   90.00
#
_symmetry.space_group_name_H-M   'P 1'
#
loop_
_entity.id
_entity.type
_entity.pdbx_description
1 polymer ?
#
loop_
_entity_poly.entity_id
_entity_poly.type
_entity_poly.pdbx_seq_one_letter_code
_entity_poly.pdbx_strand_id
1 'polypeptide(L)'
;MAGEAKKAAKTEAKKGAGKKGAGKRAKRAPPRPKGWQKEEVIAAAAQCFMERGFHVTTVDDVARRLGCTKGRIYHHYASKTDLFFDVHREGMRRLFDAIAPAVSAAERARTGLEGLVMLLLAHAEAMLEHHVYESVVAQGVQVHRFDAVTPDQRGTMRALIASRDDFEDLFKHQIRAAIADGSMRAMDVSVTSKILLGGLQWSIYWYRPRADETAEDRARLAHRMVEPLVGGLIGDRGTEM
;
A
#
# COMPACT_ATOMS: atom_id res chain seq x y z
N MET A 1 32.62 -57.81 -53.91
CA MET A 1 31.82 -58.98 -54.23
C MET A 1 30.43 -58.64 -53.84
N ALA A 2 29.63 -58.31 -54.79
CA ALA A 2 28.64 -59.11 -55.44
C ALA A 2 27.46 -59.32 -54.49
N GLY A 3 26.26 -59.06 -54.75
CA GLY A 3 25.46 -58.71 -55.93
C GLY A 3 24.02 -58.57 -55.43
N GLU A 4 23.31 -57.65 -56.00
CA GLU A 4 22.21 -57.90 -56.96
C GLU A 4 21.19 -58.96 -56.50
N ALA A 5 19.94 -58.85 -56.64
CA ALA A 5 19.07 -58.08 -57.55
C ALA A 5 17.58 -58.36 -57.22
N LYS A 6 16.74 -57.41 -57.61
CA LYS A 6 15.49 -57.63 -58.38
C LYS A 6 14.37 -58.52 -57.80
N LYS A 7 13.19 -58.15 -57.81
CA LYS A 7 12.17 -57.67 -58.75
C LYS A 7 10.78 -57.89 -58.18
N ALA A 8 10.02 -56.87 -58.14
CA ALA A 8 8.81 -56.64 -58.91
C ALA A 8 7.55 -57.45 -58.57
N ALA A 9 6.52 -56.66 -58.35
CA ALA A 9 5.23 -56.62 -58.94
C ALA A 9 4.04 -57.31 -58.24
N LYS A 10 3.11 -56.49 -58.10
CA LYS A 10 1.65 -56.57 -58.56
C LYS A 10 0.59 -56.62 -57.46
N THR A 11 -0.06 -55.50 -57.37
CA THR A 11 -1.51 -55.30 -57.48
C THR A 11 -2.43 -56.22 -56.67
N GLU A 12 -3.20 -55.65 -55.76
CA GLU A 12 -4.67 -55.58 -55.94
C GLU A 12 -5.31 -54.74 -54.77
N ALA A 13 -6.29 -53.99 -55.17
CA ALA A 13 -7.12 -53.13 -54.38
C ALA A 13 -8.10 -53.90 -53.48
N LYS A 14 -8.34 -53.37 -52.25
CA LYS A 14 -9.66 -53.57 -51.63
C LYS A 14 -10.05 -52.37 -50.76
N LYS A 15 -11.20 -51.85 -51.07
CA LYS A 15 -12.00 -50.84 -50.38
C LYS A 15 -12.21 -51.19 -48.91
N GLY A 16 -12.26 -50.19 -48.06
CA GLY A 16 -12.82 -50.36 -46.73
C GLY A 16 -12.80 -49.12 -45.87
N ALA A 17 -13.91 -48.41 -45.85
CA ALA A 17 -14.50 -47.68 -44.73
C ALA A 17 -13.74 -46.55 -44.03
N GLY A 18 -14.25 -45.34 -44.23
CA GLY A 18 -13.89 -44.14 -43.51
C GLY A 18 -14.14 -44.23 -41.99
N LYS A 19 -13.15 -43.78 -41.26
CA LYS A 19 -13.32 -43.32 -39.87
C LYS A 19 -13.18 -41.81 -39.85
N LYS A 20 -14.33 -41.14 -39.66
CA LYS A 20 -14.40 -39.71 -39.36
C LYS A 20 -13.56 -39.43 -38.11
N GLY A 21 -12.41 -38.78 -38.28
CA GLY A 21 -11.64 -38.23 -37.20
C GLY A 21 -12.43 -37.11 -36.52
N ALA A 22 -12.87 -37.37 -35.31
CA ALA A 22 -13.43 -36.34 -34.44
C ALA A 22 -12.36 -35.28 -34.20
N GLY A 23 -12.50 -34.13 -34.85
CA GLY A 23 -11.68 -32.95 -34.60
C GLY A 23 -11.77 -32.58 -33.13
N LYS A 24 -10.68 -32.72 -32.43
CA LYS A 24 -10.51 -32.10 -31.10
C LYS A 24 -10.74 -30.60 -31.26
N ARG A 25 -11.94 -30.17 -30.88
CA ARG A 25 -12.26 -28.75 -30.71
C ARG A 25 -11.23 -28.17 -29.74
N ALA A 26 -10.25 -27.43 -30.24
CA ALA A 26 -9.32 -26.67 -29.41
C ALA A 26 -10.15 -25.86 -28.42
N LYS A 27 -9.98 -26.10 -27.12
CA LYS A 27 -10.57 -25.26 -26.06
C LYS A 27 -10.15 -23.84 -26.34
N ARG A 28 -11.10 -23.00 -26.74
CA ARG A 28 -10.93 -21.59 -26.94
C ARG A 28 -10.33 -21.04 -25.63
N ALA A 29 -9.12 -20.48 -25.70
CA ALA A 29 -8.51 -19.82 -24.56
C ALA A 29 -9.52 -18.81 -23.99
N PRO A 30 -9.62 -18.67 -22.67
CA PRO A 30 -10.50 -17.68 -22.05
C PRO A 30 -10.22 -16.30 -22.65
N PRO A 31 -11.25 -15.43 -22.81
CA PRO A 31 -11.06 -14.10 -23.35
C PRO A 31 -9.96 -13.40 -22.55
N ARG A 32 -9.00 -12.79 -23.27
CA ARG A 32 -7.94 -12.01 -22.65
C ARG A 32 -8.61 -10.92 -21.81
N PRO A 33 -8.29 -10.80 -20.50
CA PRO A 33 -8.84 -9.75 -19.67
C PRO A 33 -8.55 -8.39 -20.32
N LYS A 34 -9.53 -7.48 -20.28
CA LYS A 34 -9.32 -6.06 -20.58
C LYS A 34 -8.05 -5.63 -19.86
N GLY A 35 -7.19 -4.84 -20.51
CA GLY A 35 -5.89 -4.46 -19.94
C GLY A 35 -6.03 -3.97 -18.50
N TRP A 36 -5.22 -4.54 -17.59
CA TRP A 36 -5.14 -4.11 -16.19
C TRP A 36 -4.93 -2.59 -16.15
N GLN A 37 -5.71 -1.92 -15.29
CA GLN A 37 -5.52 -0.51 -15.03
C GLN A 37 -4.31 -0.30 -14.12
N LYS A 38 -3.69 0.87 -14.16
CA LYS A 38 -2.53 1.21 -13.32
C LYS A 38 -2.83 0.97 -11.83
N GLU A 39 -4.06 1.27 -11.42
CA GLU A 39 -4.56 1.12 -10.06
C GLU A 39 -4.56 -0.34 -9.59
N GLU A 40 -4.88 -1.29 -10.48
CA GLU A 40 -4.85 -2.72 -10.16
C GLU A 40 -3.41 -3.22 -9.96
N VAL A 41 -2.46 -2.70 -10.74
CA VAL A 41 -1.03 -3.00 -10.57
C VAL A 41 -0.52 -2.46 -9.23
N ILE A 42 -0.88 -1.22 -8.88
CA ILE A 42 -0.53 -0.60 -7.59
C ILE A 42 -1.11 -1.42 -6.43
N ALA A 43 -2.38 -1.82 -6.50
CA ALA A 43 -3.02 -2.61 -5.45
C ALA A 43 -2.36 -3.98 -5.26
N ALA A 44 -2.08 -4.69 -6.35
CA ALA A 44 -1.38 -5.99 -6.29
C ALA A 44 0.05 -5.85 -5.76
N ALA A 45 0.76 -4.79 -6.15
CA ALA A 45 2.10 -4.49 -5.65
C ALA A 45 2.08 -4.15 -4.16
N ALA A 46 1.11 -3.35 -3.70
CA ALA A 46 0.93 -3.02 -2.29
C ALA A 46 0.79 -4.29 -1.43
N GLN A 47 -0.04 -5.25 -1.86
CA GLN A 47 -0.20 -6.54 -1.19
C GLN A 47 1.12 -7.33 -1.15
N CYS A 48 1.84 -7.43 -2.28
CA CYS A 48 3.11 -8.14 -2.33
C CYS A 48 4.17 -7.49 -1.42
N PHE A 49 4.28 -6.17 -1.43
CA PHE A 49 5.23 -5.45 -0.58
C PHE A 49 4.86 -5.53 0.90
N MET A 50 3.56 -5.47 1.25
CA MET A 50 3.11 -5.64 2.62
C MET A 50 3.43 -7.04 3.15
N GLU A 51 3.14 -8.08 2.36
CA GLU A 51 3.32 -9.50 2.78
C GLU A 51 4.80 -9.91 2.90
N ARG A 52 5.67 -9.42 2.03
CA ARG A 52 7.05 -9.94 1.86
C ARG A 52 8.14 -8.90 2.04
N GLY A 53 7.77 -7.63 2.13
CA GLY A 53 8.69 -6.51 2.13
C GLY A 53 9.25 -6.17 0.74
N PHE A 54 9.81 -4.96 0.63
CA PHE A 54 10.34 -4.44 -0.65
C PHE A 54 11.47 -5.31 -1.21
N HIS A 55 12.45 -5.70 -0.38
CA HIS A 55 13.67 -6.38 -0.86
C HIS A 55 13.36 -7.76 -1.44
N VAL A 56 12.51 -8.53 -0.78
CA VAL A 56 12.16 -9.91 -1.17
C VAL A 56 11.17 -9.96 -2.33
N THR A 57 10.26 -8.99 -2.42
CA THR A 57 9.26 -8.93 -3.50
C THR A 57 9.92 -8.69 -4.86
N THR A 58 9.48 -9.45 -5.85
CA THR A 58 9.89 -9.30 -7.25
C THR A 58 8.73 -8.82 -8.12
N VAL A 59 9.02 -8.25 -9.29
CA VAL A 59 8.00 -7.89 -10.28
C VAL A 59 7.23 -9.13 -10.76
N ASP A 60 7.88 -10.31 -10.78
CA ASP A 60 7.24 -11.58 -11.11
C ASP A 60 6.18 -11.99 -10.07
N ASP A 61 6.37 -11.67 -8.78
CA ASP A 61 5.36 -11.92 -7.75
C ASP A 61 4.09 -11.08 -7.98
N VAL A 62 4.27 -9.80 -8.33
CA VAL A 62 3.16 -8.92 -8.68
C VAL A 62 2.44 -9.41 -9.95
N ALA A 63 3.19 -9.78 -10.98
CA ALA A 63 2.64 -10.32 -12.22
C ALA A 63 1.83 -11.62 -11.98
N ARG A 64 2.35 -12.51 -11.12
CA ARG A 64 1.68 -13.76 -10.73
C ARG A 64 0.38 -13.47 -9.97
N ARG A 65 0.36 -12.52 -9.06
CA ARG A 65 -0.84 -12.11 -8.31
C ARG A 65 -1.92 -11.58 -9.24
N LEU A 66 -1.54 -10.86 -10.29
CA LEU A 66 -2.46 -10.34 -11.30
C LEU A 66 -2.83 -11.36 -12.39
N GLY A 67 -2.22 -12.53 -12.43
CA GLY A 67 -2.41 -13.49 -13.52
C GLY A 67 -1.92 -12.95 -14.87
N CYS A 68 -0.88 -12.12 -14.89
CA CYS A 68 -0.31 -11.52 -16.10
C CYS A 68 1.18 -11.84 -16.27
N THR A 69 1.78 -11.36 -17.35
CA THR A 69 3.21 -11.50 -17.59
C THR A 69 4.00 -10.32 -17.02
N LYS A 70 5.23 -10.56 -16.60
CA LYS A 70 6.20 -9.55 -16.15
C LYS A 70 6.37 -8.38 -17.14
N GLY A 71 6.42 -8.67 -18.45
CA GLY A 71 6.53 -7.66 -19.48
C GLY A 71 5.39 -6.62 -19.45
N ARG A 72 4.21 -7.03 -18.96
CA ARG A 72 3.07 -6.15 -18.82
C ARG A 72 3.23 -5.14 -17.68
N ILE A 73 3.86 -5.54 -16.58
CA ILE A 73 4.22 -4.63 -15.49
C ILE A 73 5.28 -3.62 -15.97
N TYR A 74 6.31 -4.11 -16.67
CA TYR A 74 7.38 -3.27 -17.22
C TYR A 74 6.92 -2.29 -18.31
N HIS A 75 5.73 -2.49 -18.89
CA HIS A 75 5.12 -1.48 -19.76
C HIS A 75 4.71 -0.21 -18.99
N HIS A 76 4.41 -0.31 -17.71
CA HIS A 76 4.00 0.80 -16.86
C HIS A 76 5.14 1.33 -15.96
N TYR A 77 6.08 0.48 -15.60
CA TYR A 77 7.13 0.78 -14.62
C TYR A 77 8.50 0.32 -15.10
N ALA A 78 9.47 1.22 -15.13
CA ALA A 78 10.84 0.91 -15.54
C ALA A 78 11.55 -0.01 -14.54
N SER A 79 11.19 0.05 -13.26
CA SER A 79 11.80 -0.77 -12.21
C SER A 79 10.82 -1.11 -11.07
N LYS A 80 11.23 -2.05 -10.22
CA LYS A 80 10.53 -2.36 -8.96
C LYS A 80 10.46 -1.12 -8.04
N THR A 81 11.52 -0.33 -8.03
CA THR A 81 11.61 0.90 -7.23
C THR A 81 10.57 1.93 -7.68
N ASP A 82 10.38 2.12 -8.98
CA ASP A 82 9.37 3.06 -9.49
C ASP A 82 7.95 2.60 -9.15
N LEU A 83 7.69 1.30 -9.23
CA LEU A 83 6.41 0.71 -8.78
C LEU A 83 6.21 0.92 -7.26
N PHE A 84 7.25 0.71 -6.45
CA PHE A 84 7.19 0.93 -5.00
C PHE A 84 6.88 2.40 -4.67
N PHE A 85 7.49 3.34 -5.38
CA PHE A 85 7.24 4.76 -5.20
C PHE A 85 5.79 5.15 -5.52
N ASP A 86 5.19 4.54 -6.54
CA ASP A 86 3.78 4.79 -6.86
C ASP A 86 2.84 4.19 -5.80
N VAL A 87 3.16 3.00 -5.24
CA VAL A 87 2.42 2.45 -4.10
C VAL A 87 2.53 3.35 -2.86
N HIS A 88 3.72 3.85 -2.56
CA HIS A 88 3.94 4.79 -1.45
C HIS A 88 3.15 6.09 -1.66
N ARG A 89 3.19 6.66 -2.87
CA ARG A 89 2.43 7.87 -3.22
C ARG A 89 0.92 7.65 -3.05
N GLU A 90 0.42 6.51 -3.47
CA GLU A 90 -0.99 6.15 -3.29
C GLU A 90 -1.36 6.00 -1.81
N GLY A 91 -0.49 5.42 -0.97
CA GLY A 91 -0.68 5.38 0.48
C GLY A 91 -0.80 6.79 1.07
N MET A 92 0.16 7.65 0.80
CA MET A 92 0.12 9.05 1.27
C MET A 92 -1.13 9.79 0.79
N ARG A 93 -1.53 9.62 -0.48
CA ARG A 93 -2.76 10.22 -1.00
C ARG A 93 -3.98 9.77 -0.19
N ARG A 94 -4.10 8.49 0.10
CA ARG A 94 -5.19 7.93 0.90
C ARG A 94 -5.22 8.50 2.32
N LEU A 95 -4.06 8.65 2.95
CA LEU A 95 -3.96 9.30 4.26
C LEU A 95 -4.46 10.74 4.22
N PHE A 96 -3.99 11.55 3.29
CA PHE A 96 -4.43 12.94 3.16
C PHE A 96 -5.94 13.03 2.90
N ASP A 97 -6.47 12.21 1.99
CA ASP A 97 -7.90 12.19 1.67
C ASP A 97 -8.74 11.80 2.90
N ALA A 98 -8.29 10.80 3.66
CA ALA A 98 -9.02 10.31 4.83
C ALA A 98 -9.05 11.32 5.98
N ILE A 99 -7.96 12.07 6.21
CA ILE A 99 -7.91 13.04 7.32
C ILE A 99 -8.42 14.43 6.93
N ALA A 100 -8.62 14.75 5.66
CA ALA A 100 -9.01 16.09 5.21
C ALA A 100 -10.28 16.64 5.91
N PRO A 101 -11.35 15.85 6.15
CA PRO A 101 -12.49 16.31 6.92
C PRO A 101 -12.15 16.69 8.36
N ALA A 102 -11.26 15.91 8.99
CA ALA A 102 -10.81 16.16 10.37
C ALA A 102 -9.93 17.42 10.46
N VAL A 103 -9.08 17.68 9.46
CA VAL A 103 -8.30 18.93 9.36
C VAL A 103 -9.24 20.14 9.37
N SER A 104 -10.25 20.13 8.51
CA SER A 104 -11.24 21.22 8.45
C SER A 104 -12.10 21.34 9.74
N ALA A 105 -12.34 20.26 10.45
CA ALA A 105 -13.05 20.27 11.73
C ALA A 105 -12.15 20.81 12.85
N ALA A 106 -10.88 20.43 12.87
CA ALA A 106 -9.91 20.84 13.87
C ALA A 106 -9.67 22.36 13.89
N GLU A 107 -9.77 23.05 12.75
CA GLU A 107 -9.69 24.51 12.67
C GLU A 107 -10.83 25.22 13.43
N ARG A 108 -11.94 24.51 13.67
CA ARG A 108 -13.14 25.01 14.37
C ARG A 108 -13.30 24.41 15.77
N ALA A 109 -12.33 23.64 16.21
CA ALA A 109 -12.32 23.04 17.54
C ALA A 109 -12.22 24.13 18.63
N ARG A 110 -12.77 23.84 19.81
CA ARG A 110 -12.75 24.79 20.93
C ARG A 110 -11.37 24.98 21.53
N THR A 111 -10.52 23.96 21.41
CA THR A 111 -9.14 23.97 21.86
C THR A 111 -8.24 23.25 20.85
N GLY A 112 -6.95 23.61 20.84
CA GLY A 112 -5.96 22.91 20.00
C GLY A 112 -5.82 21.44 20.35
N LEU A 113 -6.00 21.06 21.62
CA LEU A 113 -6.01 19.65 22.02
C LEU A 113 -7.20 18.88 21.43
N GLU A 114 -8.39 19.47 21.41
CA GLU A 114 -9.57 18.87 20.76
C GLU A 114 -9.30 18.66 19.26
N GLY A 115 -8.74 19.67 18.57
CA GLY A 115 -8.33 19.56 17.18
C GLY A 115 -7.27 18.48 16.95
N LEU A 116 -6.27 18.38 17.83
CA LEU A 116 -5.25 17.33 17.77
C LEU A 116 -5.87 15.93 17.91
N VAL A 117 -6.79 15.74 18.85
CA VAL A 117 -7.49 14.46 19.07
C VAL A 117 -8.30 14.07 17.83
N MET A 118 -9.01 15.02 17.19
CA MET A 118 -9.73 14.76 15.94
C MET A 118 -8.80 14.26 14.83
N LEU A 119 -7.64 14.88 14.66
CA LEU A 119 -6.66 14.43 13.67
C LEU A 119 -6.07 13.06 14.00
N LEU A 120 -5.75 12.79 15.27
CA LEU A 120 -5.19 11.50 15.69
C LEU A 120 -6.20 10.36 15.49
N LEU A 121 -7.49 10.59 15.78
CA LEU A 121 -8.55 9.60 15.56
C LEU A 121 -8.71 9.31 14.07
N ALA A 122 -8.83 10.34 13.24
CA ALA A 122 -8.94 10.16 11.79
C ALA A 122 -7.72 9.45 11.18
N HIS A 123 -6.51 9.79 11.68
CA HIS A 123 -5.29 9.12 11.25
C HIS A 123 -5.25 7.65 11.69
N ALA A 124 -5.63 7.34 12.94
CA ALA A 124 -5.69 5.97 13.43
C ALA A 124 -6.69 5.13 12.61
N GLU A 125 -7.87 5.65 12.31
CA GLU A 125 -8.85 4.97 11.45
C GLU A 125 -8.30 4.74 10.04
N ALA A 126 -7.65 5.75 9.44
CA ALA A 126 -7.02 5.64 8.12
C ALA A 126 -5.89 4.59 8.10
N MET A 127 -5.08 4.51 9.16
CA MET A 127 -4.04 3.48 9.33
C MET A 127 -4.61 2.07 9.33
N LEU A 128 -5.75 1.87 9.98
CA LEU A 128 -6.45 0.58 10.03
C LEU A 128 -7.10 0.24 8.69
N GLU A 129 -7.82 1.19 8.08
CA GLU A 129 -8.53 1.00 6.81
C GLU A 129 -7.57 0.76 5.64
N HIS A 130 -6.50 1.54 5.57
CA HIS A 130 -5.51 1.47 4.49
C HIS A 130 -4.25 0.69 4.87
N HIS A 131 -4.35 -0.21 5.87
CA HIS A 131 -3.25 -0.96 6.46
C HIS A 131 -2.24 -1.54 5.45
N VAL A 132 -2.72 -2.03 4.30
CA VAL A 132 -1.86 -2.57 3.24
C VAL A 132 -0.92 -1.52 2.70
N TYR A 133 -1.43 -0.33 2.37
CA TYR A 133 -0.64 0.78 1.83
C TYR A 133 0.26 1.38 2.90
N GLU A 134 -0.26 1.53 4.12
CA GLU A 134 0.48 2.10 5.24
C GLU A 134 1.68 1.24 5.64
N SER A 135 1.55 -0.07 5.51
CA SER A 135 2.69 -0.99 5.66
C SER A 135 3.80 -0.73 4.63
N VAL A 136 3.44 -0.28 3.42
CA VAL A 136 4.43 0.08 2.38
C VAL A 136 4.99 1.49 2.62
N VAL A 137 4.16 2.44 3.06
CA VAL A 137 4.62 3.79 3.44
C VAL A 137 5.68 3.72 4.55
N ALA A 138 5.46 2.87 5.57
CA ALA A 138 6.41 2.64 6.64
C ALA A 138 7.75 2.04 6.15
N GLN A 139 7.71 1.12 5.16
CA GLN A 139 8.92 0.57 4.55
C GLN A 139 9.72 1.64 3.78
N GLY A 140 9.06 2.68 3.28
CA GLY A 140 9.70 3.77 2.52
C GLY A 140 10.85 4.43 3.27
N VAL A 141 10.80 4.51 4.60
CA VAL A 141 11.89 5.04 5.44
C VAL A 141 13.18 4.24 5.29
N GLN A 142 13.08 2.91 5.17
CA GLN A 142 14.24 2.03 5.00
C GLN A 142 14.75 2.02 3.56
N VAL A 143 13.83 1.93 2.58
CA VAL A 143 14.15 1.97 1.15
C VAL A 143 14.85 3.28 0.78
N HIS A 144 14.46 4.39 1.41
CA HIS A 144 15.08 5.69 1.26
C HIS A 144 16.61 5.66 1.48
N ARG A 145 17.11 4.82 2.37
CA ARG A 145 18.54 4.77 2.71
C ARG A 145 19.40 4.04 1.67
N PHE A 146 18.82 3.12 0.87
CA PHE A 146 19.62 2.13 0.15
C PHE A 146 19.33 1.98 -1.34
N ASP A 147 18.14 2.39 -1.87
CA ASP A 147 17.67 1.87 -3.16
C ASP A 147 17.37 2.92 -4.26
N ALA A 148 17.51 4.23 -3.99
CA ALA A 148 17.32 5.26 -5.02
C ALA A 148 18.61 5.46 -5.82
N VAL A 149 18.73 4.78 -6.97
CA VAL A 149 19.98 4.72 -7.76
C VAL A 149 20.06 5.80 -8.83
N THR A 150 18.93 6.17 -9.46
CA THR A 150 18.92 7.15 -10.54
C THR A 150 18.65 8.58 -10.02
N PRO A 151 19.04 9.64 -10.77
CA PRO A 151 18.67 11.02 -10.43
C PRO A 151 17.17 11.23 -10.27
N ASP A 152 16.36 10.63 -11.16
CA ASP A 152 14.89 10.73 -11.13
C ASP A 152 14.31 10.04 -9.90
N GLN A 153 14.81 8.85 -9.56
CA GLN A 153 14.41 8.15 -8.33
C GLN A 153 14.76 8.96 -7.07
N ARG A 154 15.91 9.62 -7.05
CA ARG A 154 16.28 10.52 -5.93
C ARG A 154 15.35 11.74 -5.87
N GLY A 155 14.92 12.29 -7.02
CA GLY A 155 13.92 13.35 -7.10
C GLY A 155 12.58 12.92 -6.53
N THR A 156 12.08 11.75 -6.97
CA THR A 156 10.84 11.15 -6.48
C THR A 156 10.91 10.88 -4.97
N MET A 157 12.01 10.33 -4.49
CA MET A 157 12.21 10.07 -3.06
C MET A 157 12.13 11.36 -2.22
N ARG A 158 12.79 12.46 -2.67
CA ARG A 158 12.67 13.74 -1.97
C ARG A 158 11.22 14.23 -1.90
N ALA A 159 10.45 14.07 -2.97
CA ALA A 159 9.04 14.44 -2.99
C ALA A 159 8.20 13.58 -2.01
N LEU A 160 8.51 12.28 -1.90
CA LEU A 160 7.83 11.40 -0.93
C LEU A 160 8.16 11.77 0.53
N ILE A 161 9.41 12.16 0.80
CA ILE A 161 9.80 12.66 2.14
C ILE A 161 9.07 13.96 2.43
N ALA A 162 9.09 14.92 1.51
CA ALA A 162 8.39 16.20 1.68
C ALA A 162 6.89 15.99 1.95
N SER A 163 6.24 15.07 1.24
CA SER A 163 4.83 14.72 1.48
C SER A 163 4.58 14.18 2.91
N ARG A 164 5.53 13.43 3.48
CA ARG A 164 5.44 12.99 4.88
C ARG A 164 5.66 14.12 5.87
N ASP A 165 6.58 15.02 5.57
CA ASP A 165 6.82 16.22 6.38
C ASP A 165 5.60 17.14 6.37
N ASP A 166 4.97 17.35 5.22
CA ASP A 166 3.70 18.08 5.08
C ASP A 166 2.57 17.45 5.91
N PHE A 167 2.49 16.10 5.91
CA PHE A 167 1.52 15.38 6.73
C PHE A 167 1.79 15.56 8.22
N GLU A 168 3.04 15.43 8.67
CA GLU A 168 3.43 15.67 10.08
C GLU A 168 3.12 17.11 10.50
N ASP A 169 3.29 18.08 9.62
CA ASP A 169 3.09 19.51 9.92
C ASP A 169 1.64 19.85 10.26
N LEU A 170 0.65 19.08 9.77
CA LEU A 170 -0.76 19.22 10.19
C LEU A 170 -0.91 18.96 11.71
N PHE A 171 -0.25 17.95 12.23
CA PHE A 171 -0.27 17.61 13.65
C PHE A 171 0.54 18.62 14.47
N LYS A 172 1.72 19.05 13.99
CA LYS A 172 2.52 20.10 14.66
C LYS A 172 1.75 21.40 14.77
N HIS A 173 0.89 21.73 13.78
CA HIS A 173 0.05 22.91 13.84
C HIS A 173 -0.90 22.83 15.05
N GLN A 174 -1.63 21.72 15.22
CA GLN A 174 -2.55 21.53 16.34
C GLN A 174 -1.82 21.43 17.70
N ILE A 175 -0.64 20.81 17.74
CA ILE A 175 0.18 20.77 18.96
C ILE A 175 0.57 22.20 19.39
N ARG A 176 0.99 23.07 18.47
CA ARG A 176 1.31 24.47 18.77
C ARG A 176 0.08 25.22 19.26
N ALA A 177 -1.07 25.04 18.63
CA ALA A 177 -2.33 25.65 19.05
C ALA A 177 -2.72 25.20 20.47
N ALA A 178 -2.61 23.91 20.77
CA ALA A 178 -2.94 23.35 22.09
C ALA A 178 -1.99 23.85 23.21
N ILE A 179 -0.71 24.06 22.90
CA ILE A 179 0.23 24.66 23.84
C ILE A 179 -0.10 26.14 24.05
N ALA A 180 -0.44 26.86 22.98
CA ALA A 180 -0.72 28.30 23.03
C ALA A 180 -2.01 28.62 23.79
N ASP A 181 -3.05 27.77 23.71
CA ASP A 181 -4.31 27.96 24.45
C ASP A 181 -4.32 27.30 25.83
N GLY A 182 -3.21 26.65 26.23
CA GLY A 182 -3.05 26.02 27.54
C GLY A 182 -3.80 24.70 27.72
N SER A 183 -4.46 24.17 26.69
CA SER A 183 -5.14 22.87 26.75
C SER A 183 -4.15 21.68 26.77
N MET A 184 -2.89 21.93 26.39
CA MET A 184 -1.80 20.99 26.46
C MET A 184 -0.60 21.62 27.17
N ARG A 185 0.12 20.85 27.99
CA ARG A 185 1.37 21.31 28.62
C ARG A 185 2.44 21.63 27.58
N ALA A 186 3.35 22.55 27.93
CA ALA A 186 4.49 22.90 27.07
C ALA A 186 5.39 21.67 26.82
N MET A 187 5.65 21.36 25.54
CA MET A 187 6.46 20.23 25.11
C MET A 187 7.20 20.58 23.81
N ASP A 188 8.24 19.80 23.48
CA ASP A 188 8.86 19.89 22.16
C ASP A 188 7.87 19.41 21.08
N VAL A 189 7.47 20.32 20.20
CA VAL A 189 6.46 20.08 19.17
C VAL A 189 6.91 18.98 18.20
N SER A 190 8.18 18.99 17.79
CA SER A 190 8.72 18.05 16.80
C SER A 190 8.86 16.63 17.38
N VAL A 191 9.33 16.53 18.63
CA VAL A 191 9.43 15.23 19.30
C VAL A 191 8.04 14.67 19.59
N THR A 192 7.13 15.52 20.06
CA THR A 192 5.76 15.12 20.38
C THR A 192 5.02 14.58 19.13
N SER A 193 5.09 15.30 18.00
CA SER A 193 4.48 14.83 16.75
C SER A 193 5.00 13.46 16.33
N LYS A 194 6.30 13.22 16.40
CA LYS A 194 6.91 11.94 16.05
C LYS A 194 6.52 10.81 16.99
N ILE A 195 6.39 11.08 18.29
CA ILE A 195 5.93 10.07 19.26
C ILE A 195 4.48 9.70 18.99
N LEU A 196 3.59 10.67 18.77
CA LEU A 196 2.18 10.44 18.51
C LEU A 196 1.98 9.66 17.20
N LEU A 197 2.57 10.13 16.12
CA LEU A 197 2.46 9.47 14.81
C LEU A 197 3.13 8.09 14.82
N GLY A 198 4.31 7.97 15.45
CA GLY A 198 5.01 6.69 15.58
C GLY A 198 4.22 5.67 16.41
N GLY A 199 3.56 6.11 17.49
CA GLY A 199 2.68 5.26 18.29
C GLY A 199 1.53 4.68 17.49
N LEU A 200 0.87 5.48 16.65
CA LEU A 200 -0.18 5.02 15.75
C LEU A 200 0.38 4.13 14.63
N GLN A 201 1.51 4.52 14.04
CA GLN A 201 2.15 3.75 12.96
C GLN A 201 2.58 2.36 13.41
N TRP A 202 2.86 2.14 14.70
CA TRP A 202 3.19 0.84 15.25
C TRP A 202 2.08 -0.21 15.01
N SER A 203 0.83 0.21 14.76
CA SER A 203 -0.29 -0.67 14.43
C SER A 203 -0.02 -1.57 13.22
N ILE A 204 0.80 -1.16 12.26
CA ILE A 204 1.15 -1.98 11.09
C ILE A 204 1.77 -3.34 11.45
N TYR A 205 2.37 -3.48 12.63
CA TYR A 205 3.04 -4.71 13.06
C TYR A 205 2.10 -5.70 13.76
N TRP A 206 1.10 -5.22 14.48
CA TRP A 206 0.22 -6.07 15.30
C TRP A 206 -1.22 -6.14 14.82
N TYR A 207 -1.72 -5.12 14.12
CA TYR A 207 -3.08 -5.13 13.60
C TYR A 207 -3.22 -6.17 12.49
N ARG A 208 -4.33 -6.91 12.56
CA ARG A 208 -4.72 -7.91 11.55
C ARG A 208 -6.19 -7.68 11.20
N PRO A 209 -6.49 -7.13 10.01
CA PRO A 209 -7.86 -6.93 9.55
C PRO A 209 -8.64 -8.26 9.58
N ARG A 210 -9.86 -8.23 10.09
CA ARG A 210 -10.78 -9.36 10.02
C ARG A 210 -11.71 -9.21 8.84
N ALA A 211 -12.16 -10.33 8.25
CA ALA A 211 -13.06 -10.32 7.09
C ALA A 211 -14.44 -9.71 7.39
N ASP A 212 -14.86 -9.79 8.65
CA ASP A 212 -16.14 -9.28 9.17
C ASP A 212 -16.02 -7.92 9.88
N GLU A 213 -14.84 -7.29 9.83
CA GLU A 213 -14.58 -6.04 10.52
C GLU A 213 -15.35 -4.87 9.89
N THR A 214 -16.08 -4.14 10.72
CA THR A 214 -16.84 -2.97 10.30
C THR A 214 -16.04 -1.67 10.48
N ALA A 215 -16.52 -0.57 9.88
CA ALA A 215 -15.98 0.77 10.14
C ALA A 215 -16.08 1.15 11.63
N GLU A 216 -17.18 0.75 12.31
CA GLU A 216 -17.36 0.99 13.74
C GLU A 216 -16.34 0.23 14.60
N ASP A 217 -15.96 -0.99 14.20
CA ASP A 217 -14.90 -1.73 14.88
C ASP A 217 -13.56 -0.99 14.79
N ARG A 218 -13.23 -0.47 13.61
CA ARG A 218 -12.02 0.34 13.40
C ARG A 218 -12.05 1.63 14.20
N ALA A 219 -13.17 2.35 14.20
CA ALA A 219 -13.34 3.57 15.00
C ALA A 219 -13.16 3.29 16.50
N ARG A 220 -13.77 2.23 17.04
CA ARG A 220 -13.56 1.83 18.45
C ARG A 220 -12.10 1.48 18.74
N LEU A 221 -11.42 0.80 17.82
CA LEU A 221 -9.99 0.49 17.99
C LEU A 221 -9.15 1.77 17.92
N ALA A 222 -9.44 2.70 17.01
CA ALA A 222 -8.76 3.99 16.90
C ALA A 222 -8.84 4.79 18.20
N HIS A 223 -10.02 4.86 18.84
CA HIS A 223 -10.18 5.50 20.15
C HIS A 223 -9.27 4.86 21.20
N ARG A 224 -9.22 3.53 21.28
CA ARG A 224 -8.35 2.79 22.21
C ARG A 224 -6.85 2.99 21.93
N MET A 225 -6.47 3.29 20.69
CA MET A 225 -5.08 3.62 20.32
C MET A 225 -4.72 5.06 20.71
N VAL A 226 -5.64 5.98 20.53
CA VAL A 226 -5.40 7.43 20.76
C VAL A 226 -5.44 7.78 22.25
N GLU A 227 -6.36 7.20 23.02
CA GLU A 227 -6.56 7.51 24.44
C GLU A 227 -5.25 7.49 25.26
N PRO A 228 -4.43 6.44 25.25
CA PRO A 228 -3.20 6.40 26.03
C PRO A 228 -2.13 7.39 25.53
N LEU A 229 -2.17 7.75 24.23
CA LEU A 229 -1.21 8.70 23.66
C LEU A 229 -1.49 10.13 24.13
N VAL A 230 -2.77 10.50 24.30
CA VAL A 230 -3.12 11.87 24.71
C VAL A 230 -3.24 12.03 26.22
N GLY A 231 -3.40 10.96 26.98
CA GLY A 231 -3.56 11.02 28.44
C GLY A 231 -2.41 11.72 29.16
N GLY A 232 -1.19 11.62 28.66
CA GLY A 232 -0.01 12.31 29.20
C GLY A 232 0.21 13.72 28.67
N LEU A 233 -0.65 14.22 27.78
CA LEU A 233 -0.53 15.54 27.15
C LEU A 233 -1.41 16.59 27.83
N ILE A 234 -2.41 16.16 28.58
CA ILE A 234 -3.38 17.03 29.24
C ILE A 234 -2.63 17.93 30.23
N GLY A 235 -2.81 19.24 30.11
CA GLY A 235 -2.25 20.19 31.04
C GLY A 235 -2.82 19.96 32.45
N ASP A 236 -1.98 20.13 33.48
CA ASP A 236 -2.45 20.17 34.87
C ASP A 236 -3.52 21.26 34.99
N ARG A 237 -4.76 20.85 35.09
CA ARG A 237 -5.77 21.73 35.70
C ARG A 237 -5.36 21.83 37.14
N GLY A 238 -4.69 22.97 37.47
CA GLY A 238 -4.06 23.18 38.73
C GLY A 238 -4.82 22.53 39.88
N THR A 239 -4.20 21.58 40.51
CA THR A 239 -4.48 21.28 41.89
C THR A 239 -3.92 22.44 42.68
N GLU A 240 -4.68 23.55 42.74
CA GLU A 240 -4.50 24.51 43.80
C GLU A 240 -4.80 23.76 45.11
N MET A 241 -3.71 23.37 45.79
CA MET A 241 -3.75 23.05 47.23
C MET A 241 -3.71 24.32 48.03
#